data_b8df14186cff98738e8804068d05cf5d
#
_entry.id   b8df14186cff98738e8804068d05cf5d
#
_cell.length_a   1.000
_cell.length_b   1.000
_cell.length_c   1.000
_cell.angle_alpha   90.00
_cell.angle_beta   90.00
_cell.angle_gamma   90.00
#
_symmetry.space_group_name_H-M   'P 1'
#
loop_
_entity.id
_entity.type
_entity.pdbx_description
1 polymer ?
#
loop_
_entity_poly.entity_id
_entity_poly.type
_entity_poly.pdbx_seq_one_letter_code
_entity_poly.pdbx_strand_id
1 'polypeptide(L)'
;NFPLAFSTAGGDTASALAAGCPVIVKSHPMHSGTGELVSSAIIKAAKKTGMPNGVFSNLNSSGIAVGQQLVKHPKVKAVGFTGSIHGGTALYKLANERDEPIPVFAEMGSINPVVILPSALEAVGATWATKYASSINLGAGQFCTNPGLVLGIKGDQLDAFSKTLSQEILKLEPTFM
;
A
#
# COMPACT_ATOMS: atom_id res chain seq x y z
N ASN A 1 1.01 -7.87 0.23
CA ASN A 1 -0.17 -7.02 0.14
C ASN A 1 -0.87 -7.18 -1.21
N PHE A 2 -2.17 -7.44 -1.18
CA PHE A 2 -3.01 -7.43 -2.37
C PHE A 2 -3.54 -5.99 -2.62
N PRO A 3 -3.54 -5.48 -3.86
CA PRO A 3 -3.20 -6.11 -5.15
C PRO A 3 -1.74 -6.01 -5.57
N LEU A 4 -0.85 -5.59 -4.71
CA LEU A 4 0.54 -5.29 -5.01
C LEU A 4 1.43 -6.53 -4.79
N ALA A 5 1.34 -7.51 -5.68
CA ALA A 5 2.04 -8.80 -5.56
C ALA A 5 3.57 -8.66 -5.41
N PHE A 6 4.18 -7.66 -6.02
CA PHE A 6 5.61 -7.39 -5.91
C PHE A 6 6.02 -6.74 -4.58
N SER A 7 5.07 -6.38 -3.71
CA SER A 7 5.35 -5.75 -2.41
C SER A 7 6.17 -6.64 -1.47
N THR A 8 6.29 -7.95 -1.75
CA THR A 8 7.25 -8.83 -1.09
C THR A 8 8.68 -8.29 -1.14
N ALA A 9 9.08 -7.61 -2.23
CA ALA A 9 10.35 -6.89 -2.38
C ALA A 9 10.17 -5.36 -2.26
N GLY A 10 9.03 -4.89 -1.77
CA GLY A 10 8.68 -3.48 -1.72
C GLY A 10 9.41 -2.67 -0.67
N GLY A 11 8.91 -1.46 -0.42
CA GLY A 11 9.54 -0.46 0.44
C GLY A 11 9.93 -0.97 1.81
N ASP A 12 9.03 -1.67 2.50
CA ASP A 12 9.30 -2.21 3.84
C ASP A 12 10.42 -3.23 3.84
N THR A 13 10.42 -4.18 2.88
CA THR A 13 11.49 -5.18 2.74
C THR A 13 12.83 -4.52 2.37
N ALA A 14 12.81 -3.62 1.37
CA ALA A 14 14.02 -2.97 0.89
C ALA A 14 14.65 -2.08 1.97
N SER A 15 13.86 -1.27 2.67
CA SER A 15 14.34 -0.38 3.73
C SER A 15 14.87 -1.16 4.95
N ALA A 16 14.20 -2.23 5.35
CA ALA A 16 14.67 -3.08 6.44
C ALA A 16 16.01 -3.75 6.11
N LEU A 17 16.15 -4.33 4.91
CA LEU A 17 17.41 -4.93 4.47
C LEU A 17 18.53 -3.88 4.33
N ALA A 18 18.24 -2.68 3.84
CA ALA A 18 19.19 -1.57 3.76
C ALA A 18 19.67 -1.11 5.15
N ALA A 19 18.78 -1.20 6.15
CA ALA A 19 19.11 -0.92 7.54
C ALA A 19 19.85 -2.09 8.25
N GLY A 20 20.14 -3.17 7.56
CA GLY A 20 20.81 -4.36 8.12
C GLY A 20 19.90 -5.27 8.94
N CYS A 21 18.57 -5.12 8.81
CA CYS A 21 17.60 -5.94 9.53
C CYS A 21 17.19 -7.16 8.70
N PRO A 22 17.15 -8.36 9.27
CA PRO A 22 16.53 -9.52 8.61
C PRO A 22 15.02 -9.34 8.49
N VAL A 23 14.44 -9.89 7.42
CA VAL A 23 13.03 -9.70 7.08
C VAL A 23 12.30 -11.03 6.98
N ILE A 24 11.13 -11.11 7.60
CA ILE A 24 10.16 -12.18 7.40
C ILE A 24 8.92 -11.59 6.76
N VAL A 25 8.61 -11.98 5.54
CA VAL A 25 7.39 -11.59 4.84
C VAL A 25 6.32 -12.66 5.06
N LYS A 26 5.13 -12.25 5.48
CA LYS A 26 3.92 -13.07 5.40
C LYS A 26 3.18 -12.69 4.13
N SER A 27 3.22 -13.56 3.14
CA SER A 27 2.56 -13.34 1.85
C SER A 27 1.04 -13.24 1.97
N HIS A 28 0.44 -12.50 1.05
CA HIS A 28 -1.00 -12.48 0.91
C HIS A 28 -1.50 -13.72 0.16
N PRO A 29 -2.57 -14.42 0.62
CA PRO A 29 -3.01 -15.67 0.04
C PRO A 29 -3.49 -15.53 -1.43
N MET A 30 -3.97 -14.35 -1.84
CA MET A 30 -4.49 -14.13 -3.20
C MET A 30 -3.39 -14.06 -4.28
N HIS A 31 -2.12 -13.92 -3.91
CA HIS A 31 -1.00 -13.91 -4.86
C HIS A 31 0.25 -14.61 -4.30
N SER A 32 0.05 -15.68 -3.58
CA SER A 32 1.16 -16.45 -2.97
C SER A 32 2.19 -16.93 -3.98
N GLY A 33 1.77 -17.31 -5.18
CA GLY A 33 2.69 -17.72 -6.26
C GLY A 33 3.63 -16.60 -6.71
N THR A 34 3.12 -15.39 -6.93
CA THR A 34 3.96 -14.22 -7.25
C THR A 34 4.89 -13.88 -6.09
N GLY A 35 4.37 -13.91 -4.86
CA GLY A 35 5.18 -13.70 -3.65
C GLY A 35 6.33 -14.69 -3.56
N GLU A 36 6.11 -15.96 -3.88
CA GLU A 36 7.15 -16.99 -3.88
C GLU A 36 8.21 -16.79 -4.96
N LEU A 37 7.82 -16.40 -6.17
CA LEU A 37 8.77 -16.07 -7.25
C LEU A 37 9.67 -14.89 -6.87
N VAL A 38 9.10 -13.82 -6.33
CA VAL A 38 9.85 -12.65 -5.86
C VAL A 38 10.78 -13.03 -4.70
N SER A 39 10.30 -13.81 -3.75
CA SER A 39 11.09 -14.32 -2.62
C SER A 39 12.27 -15.16 -3.07
N SER A 40 12.05 -16.03 -4.05
CA SER A 40 13.12 -16.85 -4.65
C SER A 40 14.21 -15.97 -5.30
N ALA A 41 13.83 -14.86 -5.93
CA ALA A 41 14.78 -13.92 -6.49
C ALA A 41 15.63 -13.22 -5.41
N ILE A 42 14.99 -12.78 -4.30
CA ILE A 42 15.68 -12.18 -3.15
C ILE A 42 16.66 -13.19 -2.52
N ILE A 43 16.22 -14.43 -2.28
CA ILE A 43 17.06 -15.47 -1.70
C ILE A 43 18.27 -15.80 -2.60
N LYS A 44 18.06 -15.88 -3.92
CA LYS A 44 19.15 -16.07 -4.89
C LYS A 44 20.15 -14.92 -4.84
N ALA A 45 19.65 -13.67 -4.79
CA ALA A 45 20.49 -12.49 -4.68
C ALA A 45 21.31 -12.50 -3.37
N ALA A 46 20.67 -12.78 -2.23
CA ALA A 46 21.32 -12.89 -0.93
C ALA A 46 22.46 -13.92 -0.94
N LYS A 47 22.22 -15.10 -1.50
CA LYS A 47 23.25 -16.14 -1.66
C LYS A 47 24.40 -15.68 -2.56
N LYS A 48 24.08 -15.04 -3.69
CA LYS A 48 25.10 -14.56 -4.65
C LYS A 48 26.01 -13.47 -4.05
N THR A 49 25.48 -12.67 -3.15
CA THR A 49 26.20 -11.57 -2.48
C THR A 49 26.83 -11.96 -1.12
N GLY A 50 26.76 -13.23 -0.74
CA GLY A 50 27.35 -13.71 0.51
C GLY A 50 26.63 -13.25 1.77
N MET A 51 25.35 -12.89 1.66
CA MET A 51 24.55 -12.48 2.84
C MET A 51 24.32 -13.68 3.79
N PRO A 52 24.21 -13.40 5.10
CA PRO A 52 23.96 -14.44 6.09
C PRO A 52 22.70 -15.24 5.79
N ASN A 53 22.73 -16.54 6.15
CA ASN A 53 21.54 -17.36 6.05
C ASN A 53 20.42 -16.82 6.98
N GLY A 54 19.18 -16.82 6.49
CA GLY A 54 18.04 -16.28 7.25
C GLY A 54 17.86 -14.76 7.18
N VAL A 55 18.63 -14.03 6.36
CA VAL A 55 18.44 -12.59 6.16
C VAL A 55 17.06 -12.25 5.57
N PHE A 56 16.47 -13.18 4.81
CA PHE A 56 15.14 -13.05 4.25
C PHE A 56 14.39 -14.37 4.30
N SER A 57 13.12 -14.33 4.68
CA SER A 57 12.21 -15.48 4.69
C SER A 57 10.82 -15.07 4.21
N ASN A 58 10.15 -15.97 3.48
CA ASN A 58 8.76 -15.80 3.06
C ASN A 58 7.88 -16.89 3.66
N LEU A 59 6.74 -16.51 4.23
CA LEU A 59 5.77 -17.42 4.81
C LEU A 59 4.45 -17.32 4.05
N ASN A 60 4.02 -18.43 3.48
CA ASN A 60 2.70 -18.55 2.87
C ASN A 60 1.72 -19.16 3.87
N SER A 61 0.60 -18.49 4.09
CA SER A 61 -0.47 -19.00 4.94
C SER A 61 -1.81 -18.39 4.57
N SER A 62 -2.87 -19.12 4.77
CA SER A 62 -4.24 -18.60 4.78
C SER A 62 -4.58 -17.98 6.14
N GLY A 63 -5.51 -17.03 6.14
CA GLY A 63 -6.01 -16.39 7.36
C GLY A 63 -4.97 -15.51 8.09
N ILE A 64 -5.27 -15.20 9.33
CA ILE A 64 -4.57 -14.19 10.14
C ILE A 64 -3.62 -14.76 11.19
N ALA A 65 -3.75 -16.05 11.53
CA ALA A 65 -3.07 -16.67 12.67
C ALA A 65 -1.54 -16.53 12.61
N VAL A 66 -0.93 -16.81 11.45
CA VAL A 66 0.53 -16.69 11.27
C VAL A 66 1.01 -15.25 11.44
N GLY A 67 0.25 -14.26 10.90
CA GLY A 67 0.57 -12.85 11.10
C GLY A 67 0.54 -12.45 12.57
N GLN A 68 -0.47 -12.86 13.30
CA GLN A 68 -0.57 -12.63 14.75
C GLN A 68 0.56 -13.31 15.54
N GLN A 69 0.90 -14.54 15.19
CA GLN A 69 2.00 -15.26 15.84
C GLN A 69 3.36 -14.60 15.58
N LEU A 70 3.59 -14.07 14.37
CA LEU A 70 4.81 -13.32 14.06
C LEU A 70 4.90 -12.07 14.95
N VAL A 71 3.82 -11.27 15.05
CA VAL A 71 3.82 -10.08 15.90
C VAL A 71 4.08 -10.41 17.36
N LYS A 72 3.53 -11.52 17.87
CA LYS A 72 3.73 -11.95 19.26
C LYS A 72 5.11 -12.59 19.51
N HIS A 73 5.85 -12.96 18.47
CA HIS A 73 7.10 -13.70 18.64
C HIS A 73 8.19 -12.80 19.25
N PRO A 74 8.89 -13.21 20.33
CA PRO A 74 9.81 -12.33 21.07
C PRO A 74 11.02 -11.87 20.25
N LYS A 75 11.43 -12.61 19.23
CA LYS A 75 12.52 -12.23 18.33
C LYS A 75 12.13 -11.23 17.23
N VAL A 76 10.84 -11.01 16.99
CA VAL A 76 10.39 -9.96 16.06
C VAL A 76 10.48 -8.62 16.79
N LYS A 77 11.12 -7.64 16.16
CA LYS A 77 11.43 -6.34 16.78
C LYS A 77 10.73 -5.16 16.12
N ALA A 78 10.11 -5.36 14.98
CA ALA A 78 9.27 -4.36 14.31
C ALA A 78 8.28 -5.03 13.37
N VAL A 79 7.20 -4.33 13.03
CA VAL A 79 6.18 -4.77 12.07
C VAL A 79 5.99 -3.69 11.01
N GLY A 80 6.11 -4.06 9.74
CA GLY A 80 5.61 -3.29 8.60
C GLY A 80 4.29 -3.88 8.11
N PHE A 81 3.29 -3.06 7.87
CA PHE A 81 1.97 -3.50 7.42
C PHE A 81 1.36 -2.50 6.45
N THR A 82 0.78 -3.00 5.38
CA THR A 82 -0.09 -2.21 4.50
C THR A 82 -1.40 -2.96 4.31
N GLY A 83 -2.53 -2.32 4.58
CA GLY A 83 -3.84 -2.95 4.45
C GLY A 83 -4.97 -2.16 5.09
N SER A 84 -5.99 -2.88 5.59
CA SER A 84 -7.15 -2.24 6.19
C SER A 84 -6.84 -1.60 7.55
N ILE A 85 -7.62 -0.56 7.91
CA ILE A 85 -7.59 0.05 9.26
C ILE A 85 -7.80 -1.02 10.33
N HIS A 86 -8.75 -1.93 10.12
CA HIS A 86 -9.02 -3.02 11.06
C HIS A 86 -7.78 -3.90 11.29
N GLY A 87 -7.12 -4.34 10.21
CA GLY A 87 -5.93 -5.18 10.30
C GLY A 87 -4.75 -4.47 10.94
N GLY A 88 -4.45 -3.23 10.51
CA GLY A 88 -3.36 -2.43 11.07
C GLY A 88 -3.55 -2.13 12.55
N THR A 89 -4.76 -1.74 12.95
CA THR A 89 -5.09 -1.48 14.36
C THR A 89 -4.99 -2.75 15.21
N ALA A 90 -5.42 -3.90 14.70
CA ALA A 90 -5.30 -5.17 15.42
C ALA A 90 -3.83 -5.55 15.66
N LEU A 91 -2.96 -5.42 14.63
CA LEU A 91 -1.54 -5.70 14.78
C LEU A 91 -0.86 -4.71 15.72
N TYR A 92 -1.22 -3.43 15.65
CA TYR A 92 -0.73 -2.40 16.57
C TYR A 92 -1.05 -2.75 18.04
N LYS A 93 -2.29 -3.14 18.33
CA LYS A 93 -2.68 -3.58 19.69
C LYS A 93 -1.87 -4.78 20.14
N LEU A 94 -1.76 -5.82 19.32
CA LEU A 94 -0.97 -7.00 19.65
C LEU A 94 0.51 -6.69 19.92
N ALA A 95 1.09 -5.76 19.18
CA ALA A 95 2.47 -5.34 19.36
C ALA A 95 2.69 -4.60 20.68
N ASN A 96 1.71 -3.80 21.11
CA ASN A 96 1.76 -3.05 22.36
C ASN A 96 1.41 -3.88 23.61
N GLU A 97 0.68 -4.98 23.45
CA GLU A 97 0.33 -5.91 24.52
C GLU A 97 1.44 -6.91 24.87
N ARG A 98 2.59 -6.86 24.20
CA ARG A 98 3.75 -7.71 24.48
C ARG A 98 4.47 -7.24 25.73
N ASP A 99 5.16 -8.17 26.42
CA ASP A 99 6.07 -7.82 27.53
C ASP A 99 7.14 -6.79 27.11
N GLU A 100 7.62 -6.90 25.87
CA GLU A 100 8.46 -5.93 25.18
C GLU A 100 7.71 -5.37 23.99
N PRO A 101 7.05 -4.19 24.10
CA PRO A 101 6.37 -3.54 22.97
C PRO A 101 7.32 -3.25 21.80
N ILE A 102 6.80 -3.34 20.58
CA ILE A 102 7.58 -3.10 19.36
C ILE A 102 6.88 -2.09 18.45
N PRO A 103 7.66 -1.33 17.62
CA PRO A 103 7.08 -0.40 16.67
C PRO A 103 6.29 -1.11 15.57
N VAL A 104 5.18 -0.48 15.17
CA VAL A 104 4.36 -0.90 14.03
C VAL A 104 4.26 0.25 13.04
N PHE A 105 4.77 0.04 11.84
CA PHE A 105 4.66 0.95 10.71
C PHE A 105 3.50 0.46 9.85
N ALA A 106 2.32 1.05 10.05
CA ALA A 106 1.09 0.60 9.41
C ALA A 106 0.54 1.66 8.46
N GLU A 107 0.60 1.36 7.17
CA GLU A 107 -0.08 2.10 6.12
C GLU A 107 -1.49 1.53 5.92
N MET A 108 -2.49 2.35 6.17
CA MET A 108 -3.90 1.95 6.20
C MET A 108 -4.73 2.73 5.17
N GLY A 109 -6.03 2.81 5.36
CA GLY A 109 -6.91 3.58 4.50
C GLY A 109 -6.62 5.09 4.56
N SER A 110 -6.88 5.77 3.46
CA SER A 110 -6.63 7.19 3.27
C SER A 110 -7.78 7.87 2.54
N ILE A 111 -7.82 9.20 2.53
CA ILE A 111 -8.74 9.99 1.71
C ILE A 111 -8.02 10.87 0.68
N ASN A 112 -6.74 11.15 0.89
CA ASN A 112 -5.87 11.92 0.01
C ASN A 112 -6.54 13.20 -0.53
N PRO A 113 -6.81 14.19 0.33
CA PRO A 113 -7.44 15.42 -0.09
C PRO A 113 -6.56 16.19 -1.07
N VAL A 114 -7.15 16.64 -2.17
CA VAL A 114 -6.49 17.43 -3.19
C VAL A 114 -7.04 18.85 -3.16
N VAL A 115 -6.19 19.84 -2.93
CA VAL A 115 -6.55 21.25 -2.96
C VAL A 115 -6.16 21.82 -4.33
N ILE A 116 -7.13 22.33 -5.07
CA ILE A 116 -6.90 22.94 -6.38
C ILE A 116 -7.10 24.45 -6.30
N LEU A 117 -6.04 25.20 -6.58
CA LEU A 117 -6.09 26.65 -6.57
C LEU A 117 -6.72 27.19 -7.86
N PRO A 118 -7.38 28.38 -7.84
CA PRO A 118 -8.05 28.95 -9.01
C PRO A 118 -7.14 29.09 -10.24
N SER A 119 -5.90 29.56 -10.05
CA SER A 119 -4.93 29.68 -11.14
C SER A 119 -4.57 28.36 -11.83
N ALA A 120 -4.58 27.26 -11.07
CA ALA A 120 -4.35 25.93 -11.63
C ALA A 120 -5.59 25.43 -12.41
N LEU A 121 -6.79 25.71 -11.90
CA LEU A 121 -8.04 25.39 -12.62
C LEU A 121 -8.13 26.16 -13.95
N GLU A 122 -7.74 27.43 -13.97
CA GLU A 122 -7.71 28.25 -15.17
C GLU A 122 -6.70 27.72 -16.20
N ALA A 123 -5.49 27.38 -15.76
CA ALA A 123 -4.42 26.97 -16.66
C ALA A 123 -4.61 25.54 -17.23
N VAL A 124 -5.04 24.60 -16.41
CA VAL A 124 -5.02 23.15 -16.76
C VAL A 124 -6.25 22.37 -16.32
N GLY A 125 -7.30 23.02 -15.84
CA GLY A 125 -8.46 22.38 -15.22
C GLY A 125 -9.09 21.26 -16.06
N ALA A 126 -9.31 21.49 -17.35
CA ALA A 126 -9.89 20.47 -18.25
C ALA A 126 -9.01 19.22 -18.38
N THR A 127 -7.70 19.42 -18.58
CA THR A 127 -6.73 18.30 -18.67
C THR A 127 -6.63 17.55 -17.35
N TRP A 128 -6.69 18.25 -16.23
CA TRP A 128 -6.64 17.62 -14.91
C TRP A 128 -7.92 16.85 -14.59
N ALA A 129 -9.08 17.31 -15.02
CA ALA A 129 -10.33 16.58 -14.83
C ALA A 129 -10.26 15.18 -15.45
N THR A 130 -9.72 15.06 -16.66
CA THR A 130 -9.53 13.77 -17.33
C THR A 130 -8.52 12.87 -16.59
N LYS A 131 -7.37 13.42 -16.21
CA LYS A 131 -6.34 12.69 -15.43
C LYS A 131 -6.86 12.28 -14.06
N TYR A 132 -7.66 13.13 -13.44
CA TYR A 132 -8.24 12.87 -12.13
C TYR A 132 -9.24 11.71 -12.19
N ALA A 133 -10.11 11.66 -13.22
CA ALA A 133 -11.00 10.54 -13.45
C ALA A 133 -10.24 9.22 -13.57
N SER A 134 -9.15 9.20 -14.35
CA SER A 134 -8.29 8.02 -14.49
C SER A 134 -7.63 7.62 -13.16
N SER A 135 -7.18 8.60 -12.37
CA SER A 135 -6.58 8.37 -11.05
C SER A 135 -7.57 7.79 -10.04
N ILE A 136 -8.81 8.29 -10.02
CA ILE A 136 -9.88 7.75 -9.16
C ILE A 136 -10.15 6.29 -9.50
N ASN A 137 -10.18 5.94 -10.79
CA ASN A 137 -10.56 4.60 -11.24
C ASN A 137 -9.40 3.59 -11.21
N LEU A 138 -8.20 4.00 -10.90
CA LEU A 138 -7.04 3.11 -10.86
C LEU A 138 -7.25 1.98 -9.85
N GLY A 139 -7.07 0.72 -10.30
CA GLY A 139 -7.32 -0.46 -9.48
C GLY A 139 -8.76 -0.53 -8.95
N ALA A 140 -9.75 -0.27 -9.81
CA ALA A 140 -11.16 -0.19 -9.46
C ALA A 140 -11.46 0.79 -8.29
N GLY A 141 -10.67 1.85 -8.17
CA GLY A 141 -10.80 2.86 -7.13
C GLY A 141 -10.33 2.42 -5.74
N GLN A 142 -9.62 1.31 -5.62
CA GLN A 142 -9.28 0.71 -4.32
C GLN A 142 -7.83 0.93 -3.89
N PHE A 143 -7.03 1.70 -4.62
CA PHE A 143 -5.68 2.03 -4.17
C PHE A 143 -5.70 2.99 -2.98
N CYS A 144 -4.73 2.83 -2.08
CA CYS A 144 -4.51 3.74 -0.95
C CYS A 144 -4.17 5.18 -1.39
N THR A 145 -3.73 5.36 -2.63
CA THR A 145 -3.44 6.66 -3.26
C THR A 145 -4.66 7.30 -3.92
N ASN A 146 -5.85 6.68 -3.86
CA ASN A 146 -7.07 7.23 -4.46
C ASN A 146 -7.36 8.65 -3.93
N PRO A 147 -7.49 9.67 -4.80
CA PRO A 147 -7.81 11.03 -4.40
C PRO A 147 -9.32 11.16 -4.11
N GLY A 148 -9.72 10.88 -2.87
CA GLY A 148 -11.12 10.76 -2.45
C GLY A 148 -11.83 12.09 -2.15
N LEU A 149 -11.12 13.22 -2.10
CA LEU A 149 -11.70 14.52 -1.80
C LEU A 149 -11.02 15.62 -2.60
N VAL A 150 -11.81 16.47 -3.26
CA VAL A 150 -11.34 17.70 -3.93
C VAL A 150 -11.85 18.92 -3.19
N LEU A 151 -10.96 19.83 -2.90
CA LEU A 151 -11.25 21.14 -2.32
C LEU A 151 -10.83 22.24 -3.30
N GLY A 152 -11.70 23.20 -3.51
CA GLY A 152 -11.42 24.37 -4.38
C GLY A 152 -12.22 25.58 -3.93
N ILE A 153 -11.80 26.74 -4.38
CA ILE A 153 -12.57 27.98 -4.18
C ILE A 153 -13.75 27.99 -5.16
N LYS A 154 -14.95 28.21 -4.64
CA LYS A 154 -16.17 28.28 -5.46
C LYS A 154 -16.04 29.33 -6.57
N GLY A 155 -16.39 28.94 -7.79
CA GLY A 155 -16.37 29.78 -8.98
C GLY A 155 -16.52 28.96 -10.26
N ASP A 156 -16.65 29.64 -11.39
CA ASP A 156 -16.94 29.05 -12.69
C ASP A 156 -15.91 27.98 -13.12
N GLN A 157 -14.63 28.18 -12.77
CA GLN A 157 -13.56 27.23 -13.09
C GLN A 157 -13.72 25.91 -12.32
N LEU A 158 -14.11 25.97 -11.03
CA LEU A 158 -14.35 24.77 -10.23
C LEU A 158 -15.59 24.03 -10.72
N ASP A 159 -16.63 24.77 -11.10
CA ASP A 159 -17.87 24.20 -11.63
C ASP A 159 -17.60 23.53 -12.99
N ALA A 160 -16.81 24.16 -13.86
CA ALA A 160 -16.38 23.58 -15.14
C ALA A 160 -15.53 22.33 -14.94
N PHE A 161 -14.58 22.33 -14.00
CA PHE A 161 -13.78 21.16 -13.63
C PHE A 161 -14.68 20.02 -13.14
N SER A 162 -15.60 20.28 -12.23
CA SER A 162 -16.51 19.29 -11.67
C SER A 162 -17.40 18.66 -12.76
N LYS A 163 -17.92 19.47 -13.68
CA LYS A 163 -18.71 19.00 -14.82
C LYS A 163 -17.90 18.11 -15.74
N THR A 164 -16.69 18.53 -16.09
CA THR A 164 -15.79 17.74 -16.95
C THR A 164 -15.40 16.43 -16.26
N LEU A 165 -15.03 16.47 -14.98
CA LEU A 165 -14.71 15.29 -14.19
C LEU A 165 -15.86 14.26 -14.18
N SER A 166 -17.09 14.72 -13.95
CA SER A 166 -18.27 13.87 -13.99
C SER A 166 -18.48 13.21 -15.36
N GLN A 167 -18.28 13.98 -16.45
CA GLN A 167 -18.39 13.44 -17.81
C GLN A 167 -17.30 12.41 -18.12
N GLU A 168 -16.08 12.62 -17.65
CA GLU A 168 -14.97 11.69 -17.86
C GLU A 168 -15.14 10.39 -17.05
N ILE A 169 -15.65 10.48 -15.82
CA ILE A 169 -15.96 9.29 -15.00
C ILE A 169 -17.04 8.43 -15.67
N LEU A 170 -18.09 9.06 -16.25
CA LEU A 170 -19.17 8.34 -16.93
C LEU A 170 -18.73 7.59 -18.21
N LYS A 171 -17.57 7.93 -18.78
CA LYS A 171 -17.00 7.23 -19.94
C LYS A 171 -16.19 5.98 -19.54
N LEU A 172 -15.88 5.83 -18.26
CA LEU A 172 -15.05 4.71 -17.81
C LEU A 172 -15.88 3.43 -17.73
N GLU A 173 -15.36 2.37 -18.31
CA GLU A 173 -15.98 1.05 -18.22
C GLU A 173 -15.73 0.44 -16.84
N PRO A 174 -16.67 -0.36 -16.31
CA PRO A 174 -16.45 -1.13 -15.08
C PRO A 174 -15.22 -2.02 -15.20
N THR A 175 -14.38 -2.00 -14.21
CA THR A 175 -13.18 -2.83 -14.19
C THR A 175 -13.16 -3.77 -12.98
N PHE A 176 -12.40 -4.85 -13.10
CA PHE A 176 -12.11 -5.75 -11.99
C PHE A 176 -10.72 -5.48 -11.44
N MET A 177 -10.54 -5.75 -10.16
CA MET A 177 -9.26 -5.67 -9.49
C MET A 177 -8.49 -6.98 -9.67
#